data_baafd66c8ec95ca63a7176a26eac1eb0
#
_entry.id   baafd66c8ec95ca63a7176a26eac1eb0
#
_cell.length_a   1.000
_cell.length_b   1.000
_cell.length_c   1.000
_cell.angle_alpha   90.00
_cell.angle_beta   90.00
_cell.angle_gamma   90.00
#
_symmetry.space_group_name_H-M   'P 1'
#
loop_
_entity.id
_entity.type
_entity.pdbx_description
1 polymer ?
#
loop_
_entity_poly.entity_id
_entity_poly.type
_entity_poly.pdbx_seq_one_letter_code
_entity_poly.pdbx_strand_id
1 'polypeptide(L)'
;MKKTVIDFLLLENKQLNKDNFLLIFQSPIPVSDIFPGQFINVEIKEATEIFLRRPFSILDVDYEKQTISLLVKILGRGSRKLTEAREGQIISAIFPLGKSFTLPDKNDQILLIGGGSGVAPMLFLSKICGLDPANVTVLIGARSSSDHIDIFAYQEYGNFFFTTEDGSLGEKGYVTNHPVFTDQLTQFSKIYTCGPDLMMKSIGRTAIEKNIFCEVSLENMMACGFGVCLCCVEDTKTGHKCVCTDGPVFNVNDLKW
;
A
#
# COMPACT_ATOMS: atom_id res chain seq x y z
N MET A 1 -17.07 8.27 0.06
CA MET A 1 -16.82 9.54 0.79
C MET A 1 -16.50 10.68 -0.18
N LYS A 2 -16.80 11.95 0.15
CA LYS A 2 -16.48 13.12 -0.69
C LYS A 2 -14.99 13.47 -0.52
N LYS A 3 -14.27 13.60 -1.63
CA LYS A 3 -12.85 14.05 -1.64
C LYS A 3 -12.80 15.50 -1.12
N THR A 4 -11.96 15.76 -0.13
CA THR A 4 -11.86 17.07 0.53
C THR A 4 -10.41 17.41 0.85
N VAL A 5 -10.06 18.69 0.85
CA VAL A 5 -8.80 19.18 1.42
C VAL A 5 -8.98 19.25 2.93
N ILE A 6 -8.11 18.60 3.67
CA ILE A 6 -8.17 18.47 5.13
C ILE A 6 -6.81 18.79 5.71
N ASP A 7 -6.83 19.46 6.85
CA ASP A 7 -5.65 19.76 7.65
C ASP A 7 -5.53 18.75 8.79
N PHE A 8 -4.53 17.87 8.69
CA PHE A 8 -4.23 16.84 9.68
C PHE A 8 -3.20 17.33 10.68
N LEU A 9 -3.36 16.97 11.95
CA LEU A 9 -2.34 17.18 12.98
C LEU A 9 -1.37 16.01 12.97
N LEU A 10 -0.08 16.25 12.75
CA LEU A 10 0.96 15.23 12.88
C LEU A 10 1.20 14.91 14.35
N LEU A 11 0.86 13.68 14.77
CA LEU A 11 1.03 13.21 16.15
C LEU A 11 2.39 12.57 16.38
N GLU A 12 2.89 11.80 15.40
CA GLU A 12 4.14 11.07 15.48
C GLU A 12 4.86 11.09 14.14
N ASN A 13 6.19 11.23 14.19
CA ASN A 13 7.10 11.05 13.07
C ASN A 13 8.28 10.21 13.52
N LYS A 14 8.21 8.92 13.28
CA LYS A 14 9.18 7.92 13.74
C LYS A 14 9.95 7.34 12.56
N GLN A 15 11.29 7.44 12.63
CA GLN A 15 12.15 6.73 11.68
C GLN A 15 12.16 5.23 12.02
N LEU A 16 11.80 4.39 11.05
CA LEU A 16 11.78 2.93 11.19
C LEU A 16 13.10 2.29 10.76
N ASN A 17 13.68 2.80 9.68
CA ASN A 17 15.00 2.44 9.20
C ASN A 17 15.60 3.61 8.40
N LYS A 18 16.71 3.39 7.67
CA LYS A 18 17.41 4.45 6.93
C LYS A 18 16.50 5.28 6.02
N ASP A 19 15.55 4.65 5.33
CA ASP A 19 14.76 5.28 4.28
C ASP A 19 13.25 5.29 4.56
N ASN A 20 12.78 4.61 5.61
CA ASN A 20 11.36 4.49 5.92
C ASN A 20 10.99 5.17 7.24
N PHE A 21 9.87 5.88 7.22
CA PHE A 21 9.30 6.61 8.36
C PHE A 21 7.84 6.25 8.53
N LEU A 22 7.42 6.13 9.79
CA LEU A 22 6.02 6.07 10.19
C LEU A 22 5.56 7.48 10.56
N LEU A 23 4.52 7.96 9.89
CA LEU A 23 3.84 9.20 10.25
C LEU A 23 2.42 8.88 10.69
N ILE A 24 2.03 9.36 11.90
CA ILE A 24 0.68 9.19 12.44
C ILE A 24 0.00 10.55 12.50
N PHE A 25 -1.18 10.63 11.94
CA PHE A 25 -1.96 11.84 11.83
C PHE A 25 -3.29 11.73 12.55
N GLN A 26 -3.65 12.74 13.33
CA GLN A 26 -5.01 12.93 13.84
C GLN A 26 -5.89 13.50 12.73
N SER A 27 -6.98 12.82 12.43
CA SER A 27 -7.98 13.32 11.50
C SER A 27 -8.97 14.25 12.21
N PRO A 28 -9.30 15.41 11.64
CA PRO A 28 -10.37 16.28 12.18
C PRO A 28 -11.78 15.85 11.74
N ILE A 29 -11.89 14.81 10.93
CA ILE A 29 -13.15 14.22 10.44
C ILE A 29 -13.17 12.72 10.68
N PRO A 30 -14.37 12.08 10.75
CA PRO A 30 -14.47 10.64 10.89
C PRO A 30 -13.72 9.86 9.80
N VAL A 31 -13.05 8.76 10.20
CA VAL A 31 -12.29 7.87 9.30
C VAL A 31 -12.95 6.50 9.13
N SER A 32 -14.21 6.35 9.54
CA SER A 32 -14.94 5.07 9.54
C SER A 32 -15.08 4.39 8.18
N ASP A 33 -15.02 5.17 7.09
CA ASP A 33 -15.18 4.68 5.72
C ASP A 33 -13.86 4.57 4.96
N ILE A 34 -12.75 4.44 5.67
CA ILE A 34 -11.42 4.29 5.08
C ILE A 34 -11.03 2.82 5.07
N PHE A 35 -10.65 2.32 3.89
CA PHE A 35 -10.35 0.91 3.65
C PHE A 35 -8.98 0.73 2.96
N PRO A 36 -8.35 -0.46 3.08
CA PRO A 36 -7.07 -0.76 2.44
C PRO A 36 -7.09 -0.55 0.93
N GLY A 37 -6.00 -0.03 0.39
CA GLY A 37 -5.88 0.35 -1.01
C GLY A 37 -6.15 1.83 -1.25
N GLN A 38 -6.88 2.51 -0.39
CA GLN A 38 -7.05 3.97 -0.47
C GLN A 38 -5.76 4.70 -0.06
N PHE A 39 -5.65 5.94 -0.51
CA PHE A 39 -4.47 6.77 -0.31
C PHE A 39 -4.83 8.21 0.04
N ILE A 40 -3.82 8.96 0.43
CA ILE A 40 -3.86 10.38 0.76
C ILE A 40 -2.85 11.13 -0.11
N ASN A 41 -3.17 12.35 -0.56
CA ASN A 41 -2.27 13.18 -1.35
C ASN A 41 -1.81 14.39 -0.52
N VAL A 42 -0.61 14.27 0.05
CA VAL A 42 -0.06 15.17 1.08
C VAL A 42 0.64 16.38 0.45
N GLU A 43 0.39 17.57 0.99
CA GLU A 43 1.10 18.78 0.64
C GLU A 43 2.49 18.81 1.30
N ILE A 44 3.49 19.23 0.52
CA ILE A 44 4.85 19.41 1.02
C ILE A 44 5.06 20.92 1.25
N LYS A 45 4.94 21.35 2.49
CA LYS A 45 5.11 22.76 2.87
C LYS A 45 6.59 23.16 2.96
N GLU A 46 6.82 24.48 2.93
CA GLU A 46 8.16 25.08 3.09
C GLU A 46 9.22 24.57 2.09
N ALA A 47 8.76 24.24 0.88
CA ALA A 47 9.62 23.78 -0.19
C ALA A 47 9.18 24.45 -1.49
N THR A 48 9.70 25.65 -1.77
CA THR A 48 9.34 26.49 -2.94
C THR A 48 9.53 25.82 -4.29
N GLU A 49 10.31 24.77 -4.33
CA GLU A 49 10.62 23.96 -5.53
C GLU A 49 9.78 22.68 -5.66
N ILE A 50 8.89 22.39 -4.68
CA ILE A 50 8.04 21.20 -4.67
C ILE A 50 6.57 21.62 -4.82
N PHE A 51 6.10 21.72 -6.05
CA PHE A 51 4.76 22.24 -6.35
C PHE A 51 3.64 21.20 -6.19
N LEU A 52 3.94 19.91 -6.37
CA LEU A 52 2.94 18.87 -6.36
C LEU A 52 2.85 18.21 -4.99
N ARG A 53 1.64 17.84 -4.60
CA ARG A 53 1.40 16.92 -3.48
C ARG A 53 2.01 15.55 -3.76
N ARG A 54 2.14 14.73 -2.74
CA ARG A 54 2.68 13.36 -2.85
C ARG A 54 1.65 12.35 -2.37
N PRO A 55 1.33 11.32 -3.20
CA PRO A 55 0.44 10.26 -2.81
C PRO A 55 1.15 9.28 -1.88
N PHE A 56 0.44 8.85 -0.84
CA PHE A 56 0.88 7.79 0.08
C PHE A 56 -0.29 6.86 0.35
N SER A 57 -0.06 5.55 0.21
CA SER A 57 -1.00 4.54 0.65
C SER A 57 -1.21 4.61 2.16
N ILE A 58 -2.43 4.38 2.62
CA ILE A 58 -2.73 4.31 4.04
C ILE A 58 -2.20 2.97 4.56
N LEU A 59 -1.34 3.03 5.59
CA LEU A 59 -0.78 1.89 6.27
C LEU A 59 -1.74 1.31 7.30
N ASP A 60 -2.44 2.19 8.03
CA ASP A 60 -3.34 1.79 9.10
C ASP A 60 -4.34 2.90 9.44
N VAL A 61 -5.46 2.50 10.03
CA VAL A 61 -6.46 3.39 10.61
C VAL A 61 -6.82 2.88 12.00
N ASP A 62 -6.68 3.75 12.99
CA ASP A 62 -7.29 3.55 14.31
C ASP A 62 -8.64 4.29 14.32
N TYR A 63 -9.71 3.52 14.18
CA TYR A 63 -11.07 4.05 14.08
C TYR A 63 -11.57 4.66 15.40
N GLU A 64 -11.03 4.23 16.55
CA GLU A 64 -11.40 4.77 17.87
C GLU A 64 -10.70 6.11 18.11
N LYS A 65 -9.39 6.15 17.86
CA LYS A 65 -8.60 7.38 18.02
C LYS A 65 -8.74 8.35 16.87
N GLN A 66 -9.42 7.96 15.78
CA GLN A 66 -9.56 8.74 14.55
C GLN A 66 -8.20 9.15 13.96
N THR A 67 -7.25 8.22 13.94
CA THR A 67 -5.92 8.45 13.37
C THR A 67 -5.70 7.64 12.11
N ILE A 68 -4.85 8.17 11.22
CA ILE A 68 -4.33 7.46 10.05
C ILE A 68 -2.81 7.38 10.13
N SER A 69 -2.27 6.25 9.72
CA SER A 69 -0.82 6.00 9.67
C SER A 69 -0.35 5.88 8.23
N LEU A 70 0.77 6.49 7.93
CA LEU A 70 1.43 6.40 6.62
C LEU A 70 2.83 5.81 6.77
N LEU A 71 3.19 4.92 5.85
CA LEU A 71 4.56 4.49 5.63
C LEU A 71 5.18 5.40 4.55
N VAL A 72 6.10 6.26 4.95
CA VAL A 72 6.77 7.20 4.06
C VAL A 72 8.16 6.72 3.74
N LYS A 73 8.39 6.29 2.50
CA LYS A 73 9.73 5.95 2.00
C LYS A 73 10.37 7.16 1.33
N ILE A 74 11.62 7.43 1.67
CA ILE A 74 12.40 8.49 1.01
C ILE A 74 12.79 8.03 -0.40
N LEU A 75 12.10 8.57 -1.41
CA LEU A 75 12.39 8.33 -2.83
C LEU A 75 12.95 9.56 -3.55
N GLY A 76 12.72 10.74 -2.99
CA GLY A 76 13.13 11.99 -3.59
C GLY A 76 12.98 13.17 -2.65
N ARG A 77 13.14 14.40 -3.16
CA ARG A 77 13.10 15.62 -2.33
C ARG A 77 11.79 15.79 -1.57
N GLY A 78 10.64 15.50 -2.20
CA GLY A 78 9.33 15.66 -1.57
C GLY A 78 9.12 14.74 -0.38
N SER A 79 9.37 13.43 -0.53
CA SER A 79 9.25 12.48 0.58
C SER A 79 10.29 12.75 1.68
N ARG A 80 11.53 13.14 1.32
CA ARG A 80 12.54 13.58 2.30
C ARG A 80 12.06 14.79 3.10
N LYS A 81 11.52 15.83 2.44
CA LYS A 81 11.02 17.00 3.14
C LYS A 81 9.86 16.69 4.08
N LEU A 82 8.97 15.77 3.70
CA LEU A 82 7.88 15.31 4.55
C LEU A 82 8.40 14.61 5.82
N THR A 83 9.48 13.83 5.72
CA THR A 83 10.07 13.14 6.89
C THR A 83 10.80 14.09 7.85
N GLU A 84 11.00 15.36 7.50
CA GLU A 84 11.52 16.41 8.38
C GLU A 84 10.41 17.10 9.19
N ALA A 85 9.13 16.79 8.92
CA ALA A 85 8.01 17.40 9.62
C ALA A 85 8.05 17.04 11.12
N ARG A 86 7.67 18.02 11.97
CA ARG A 86 7.70 17.86 13.43
C ARG A 86 6.31 17.54 13.96
N GLU A 87 6.25 16.79 15.03
CA GLU A 87 5.05 16.56 15.80
C GLU A 87 4.40 17.90 16.19
N GLY A 88 3.08 17.93 16.14
CA GLY A 88 2.29 19.18 16.34
C GLY A 88 2.12 20.03 15.08
N GLN A 89 2.79 19.74 13.97
CA GLN A 89 2.58 20.47 12.72
C GLN A 89 1.26 20.07 12.05
N ILE A 90 0.66 21.07 11.39
CA ILE A 90 -0.53 20.88 10.56
C ILE A 90 -0.10 20.62 9.12
N ILE A 91 -0.53 19.47 8.59
CA ILE A 91 -0.22 19.04 7.22
C ILE A 91 -1.50 18.91 6.43
N SER A 92 -1.58 19.68 5.35
CA SER A 92 -2.72 19.67 4.43
C SER A 92 -2.65 18.48 3.49
N ALA A 93 -3.78 17.81 3.29
CA ALA A 93 -3.86 16.69 2.33
C ALA A 93 -5.23 16.65 1.63
N ILE A 94 -5.27 16.06 0.44
CA ILE A 94 -6.53 15.66 -0.22
C ILE A 94 -6.82 14.23 0.21
N PHE A 95 -8.02 13.98 0.76
CA PHE A 95 -8.39 12.74 1.42
C PHE A 95 -9.92 12.53 1.45
N PRO A 96 -10.43 11.30 1.46
CA PRO A 96 -9.74 10.09 1.02
C PRO A 96 -9.70 9.99 -0.51
N LEU A 97 -8.75 9.26 -1.04
CA LEU A 97 -8.56 9.09 -2.47
C LEU A 97 -8.49 7.60 -2.84
N GLY A 98 -8.91 7.30 -4.07
CA GLY A 98 -8.81 5.97 -4.65
C GLY A 98 -9.91 4.99 -4.20
N LYS A 99 -9.91 3.83 -4.84
CA LYS A 99 -10.74 2.68 -4.50
C LYS A 99 -9.98 1.73 -3.59
N SER A 100 -10.70 1.05 -2.71
CA SER A 100 -10.16 0.02 -1.83
C SER A 100 -10.06 -1.34 -2.53
N PHE A 101 -9.31 -2.24 -1.94
CA PHE A 101 -9.39 -3.67 -2.25
C PHE A 101 -10.80 -4.23 -1.96
N THR A 102 -11.18 -5.23 -2.74
CA THR A 102 -12.36 -6.06 -2.43
C THR A 102 -12.05 -6.88 -1.19
N LEU A 103 -12.84 -6.74 -0.13
CA LEU A 103 -12.65 -7.55 1.07
C LEU A 103 -12.89 -9.03 0.76
N PRO A 104 -12.14 -9.94 1.38
CA PRO A 104 -12.35 -11.38 1.21
C PRO A 104 -13.65 -11.86 1.87
N ASP A 105 -14.16 -12.99 1.39
CA ASP A 105 -15.26 -13.71 2.02
C ASP A 105 -14.76 -14.55 3.20
N LYS A 106 -15.64 -14.89 4.14
CA LYS A 106 -15.29 -15.57 5.42
C LYS A 106 -14.50 -16.88 5.27
N ASN A 107 -14.64 -17.56 4.13
CA ASN A 107 -13.99 -18.84 3.87
C ASN A 107 -12.78 -18.73 2.94
N ASP A 108 -12.42 -17.52 2.54
CA ASP A 108 -11.26 -17.32 1.69
C ASP A 108 -9.96 -17.64 2.41
N GLN A 109 -9.03 -18.23 1.69
CA GLN A 109 -7.62 -18.25 2.04
C GLN A 109 -6.92 -17.23 1.16
N ILE A 110 -6.29 -16.24 1.77
CA ILE A 110 -5.73 -15.10 1.03
C ILE A 110 -4.20 -15.03 1.13
N LEU A 111 -3.60 -14.59 0.04
CA LEU A 111 -2.18 -14.28 -0.02
C LEU A 111 -2.00 -12.78 -0.28
N LEU A 112 -1.38 -12.09 0.66
CA LEU A 112 -1.03 -10.68 0.60
C LEU A 112 0.45 -10.56 0.27
N ILE A 113 0.81 -9.92 -0.85
CA ILE A 113 2.20 -9.80 -1.28
C ILE A 113 2.59 -8.32 -1.34
N GLY A 114 3.54 -7.93 -0.50
CA GLY A 114 4.05 -6.56 -0.42
C GLY A 114 5.52 -6.43 -0.80
N GLY A 115 5.88 -5.43 -1.61
CA GLY A 115 7.27 -5.12 -1.93
C GLY A 115 7.64 -3.69 -1.57
N GLY A 116 8.69 -3.51 -0.75
CA GLY A 116 9.11 -2.18 -0.32
C GLY A 116 7.99 -1.42 0.41
N SER A 117 7.68 -0.18 -0.02
CA SER A 117 6.56 0.60 0.53
C SER A 117 5.17 0.02 0.24
N GLY A 118 5.06 -0.84 -0.78
CA GLY A 118 3.81 -1.53 -1.10
C GLY A 118 3.35 -2.53 -0.03
N VAL A 119 4.15 -2.78 1.00
CA VAL A 119 3.73 -3.53 2.19
C VAL A 119 2.61 -2.81 2.96
N ALA A 120 2.54 -1.48 2.91
CA ALA A 120 1.60 -0.68 3.69
C ALA A 120 0.13 -1.10 3.50
N PRO A 121 -0.45 -1.09 2.28
CA PRO A 121 -1.84 -1.51 2.12
C PRO A 121 -2.06 -3.00 2.40
N MET A 122 -1.03 -3.85 2.31
CA MET A 122 -1.11 -5.27 2.67
C MET A 122 -1.27 -5.47 4.17
N LEU A 123 -0.51 -4.73 4.98
CA LEU A 123 -0.62 -4.75 6.45
C LEU A 123 -1.99 -4.23 6.90
N PHE A 124 -2.47 -3.17 6.29
CA PHE A 124 -3.81 -2.66 6.61
C PHE A 124 -4.90 -3.66 6.23
N LEU A 125 -4.79 -4.32 5.07
CA LEU A 125 -5.75 -5.35 4.67
C LEU A 125 -5.70 -6.57 5.61
N SER A 126 -4.52 -7.04 6.02
CA SER A 126 -4.41 -8.16 6.97
C SER A 126 -5.14 -7.89 8.28
N LYS A 127 -5.04 -6.66 8.80
CA LYS A 127 -5.67 -6.23 10.05
C LYS A 127 -7.20 -6.20 9.99
N ILE A 128 -7.78 -5.74 8.85
CA ILE A 128 -9.24 -5.50 8.79
C ILE A 128 -10.02 -6.49 7.93
N CYS A 129 -9.37 -7.47 7.31
CA CYS A 129 -10.05 -8.42 6.42
C CYS A 129 -11.09 -9.30 7.12
N GLY A 130 -11.05 -9.39 8.46
CA GLY A 130 -12.04 -10.12 9.25
C GLY A 130 -11.93 -11.64 9.14
N LEU A 131 -10.83 -12.17 8.61
CA LEU A 131 -10.54 -13.59 8.53
C LEU A 131 -9.85 -14.10 9.80
N ASP A 132 -9.94 -15.43 10.02
CA ASP A 132 -9.04 -16.11 10.95
C ASP A 132 -7.59 -15.91 10.47
N PRO A 133 -6.65 -15.51 11.35
CA PRO A 133 -5.23 -15.33 10.98
C PRO A 133 -4.61 -16.55 10.28
N ALA A 134 -5.09 -17.77 10.56
CA ALA A 134 -4.66 -18.98 9.88
C ALA A 134 -4.94 -18.98 8.37
N ASN A 135 -5.95 -18.21 7.94
CA ASN A 135 -6.36 -18.07 6.54
C ASN A 135 -5.69 -16.87 5.82
N VAL A 136 -4.87 -16.12 6.54
CA VAL A 136 -4.16 -14.95 6.01
C VAL A 136 -2.66 -15.25 5.93
N THR A 137 -2.11 -15.25 4.74
CA THR A 137 -0.66 -15.36 4.51
C THR A 137 -0.14 -14.05 3.95
N VAL A 138 0.92 -13.52 4.56
CA VAL A 138 1.56 -12.26 4.15
C VAL A 138 3.00 -12.55 3.74
N LEU A 139 3.35 -12.28 2.49
CA LEU A 139 4.69 -12.46 1.94
C LEU A 139 5.29 -11.09 1.61
N ILE A 140 6.39 -10.76 2.27
CA ILE A 140 7.04 -9.45 2.14
C ILE A 140 8.40 -9.61 1.48
N GLY A 141 8.61 -8.88 0.38
CA GLY A 141 9.88 -8.82 -0.33
C GLY A 141 10.63 -7.53 -0.13
N ALA A 142 11.96 -7.64 0.05
CA ALA A 142 12.86 -6.50 0.12
C ALA A 142 14.21 -6.83 -0.52
N ARG A 143 15.10 -5.83 -0.69
CA ARG A 143 16.46 -6.07 -1.18
C ARG A 143 17.35 -6.68 -0.10
N SER A 144 17.18 -6.24 1.14
CA SER A 144 17.93 -6.70 2.30
C SER A 144 17.10 -6.62 3.58
N SER A 145 17.57 -7.23 4.65
CA SER A 145 16.95 -7.16 5.98
C SER A 145 16.81 -5.72 6.49
N SER A 146 17.74 -4.83 6.14
CA SER A 146 17.69 -3.42 6.54
C SER A 146 16.59 -2.60 5.84
N ASP A 147 16.04 -3.10 4.74
CA ASP A 147 14.92 -2.47 4.04
C ASP A 147 13.55 -2.89 4.60
N HIS A 148 13.49 -3.94 5.42
CA HIS A 148 12.26 -4.34 6.10
C HIS A 148 11.88 -3.34 7.20
N ILE A 149 10.59 -3.19 7.42
CA ILE A 149 10.03 -2.44 8.55
C ILE A 149 9.63 -3.42 9.66
N ASP A 150 9.59 -2.92 10.89
CA ASP A 150 9.03 -3.68 12.00
C ASP A 150 7.53 -3.90 11.78
N ILE A 151 7.12 -5.16 11.77
CA ILE A 151 5.72 -5.57 11.58
C ILE A 151 5.10 -6.16 12.85
N PHE A 152 5.75 -6.00 14.01
CA PHE A 152 5.32 -6.64 15.25
C PHE A 152 3.84 -6.41 15.56
N ALA A 153 3.35 -5.19 15.33
CA ALA A 153 1.95 -4.82 15.54
C ALA A 153 0.95 -5.54 14.61
N TYR A 154 1.43 -6.23 13.56
CA TYR A 154 0.58 -6.93 12.59
C TYR A 154 0.69 -8.45 12.66
N GLN A 155 1.62 -9.00 13.44
CA GLN A 155 1.89 -10.44 13.50
C GLN A 155 0.69 -11.27 13.96
N GLU A 156 -0.23 -10.69 14.71
CA GLU A 156 -1.46 -11.35 15.16
C GLU A 156 -2.51 -11.53 14.05
N TYR A 157 -2.36 -10.86 12.90
CA TYR A 157 -3.34 -10.85 11.80
C TYR A 157 -3.03 -11.82 10.66
N GLY A 158 -2.01 -12.67 10.78
CA GLY A 158 -1.69 -13.64 9.74
C GLY A 158 -0.35 -14.33 9.90
N ASN A 159 -0.03 -15.20 8.93
CA ASN A 159 1.25 -15.91 8.83
C ASN A 159 2.20 -15.09 7.96
N PHE A 160 3.30 -14.62 8.50
CA PHE A 160 4.24 -13.74 7.82
C PHE A 160 5.47 -14.48 7.32
N PHE A 161 5.79 -14.28 6.04
CA PHE A 161 6.98 -14.79 5.38
C PHE A 161 7.77 -13.65 4.75
N PHE A 162 9.09 -13.84 4.61
CA PHE A 162 9.99 -12.82 4.11
C PHE A 162 10.89 -13.36 3.02
N THR A 163 11.19 -12.52 2.03
CA THR A 163 12.28 -12.75 1.07
C THR A 163 13.20 -11.54 1.02
N THR A 164 14.49 -11.78 0.85
CA THR A 164 15.44 -10.72 0.54
C THR A 164 16.32 -11.15 -0.63
N GLU A 165 16.61 -10.21 -1.54
CA GLU A 165 17.42 -10.50 -2.71
C GLU A 165 18.82 -10.98 -2.33
N ASP A 166 19.39 -10.44 -1.23
CA ASP A 166 20.70 -10.80 -0.71
C ASP A 166 20.68 -12.03 0.24
N GLY A 167 19.50 -12.49 0.69
CA GLY A 167 19.34 -13.62 1.61
C GLY A 167 19.62 -13.27 3.08
N SER A 168 19.61 -11.99 3.45
CA SER A 168 19.89 -11.54 4.82
C SER A 168 18.71 -11.72 5.79
N LEU A 169 17.48 -11.98 5.27
CA LEU A 169 16.29 -12.32 6.04
C LEU A 169 15.34 -13.18 5.20
N GLY A 170 14.81 -14.25 5.79
CA GLY A 170 13.88 -15.16 5.13
C GLY A 170 14.50 -15.91 3.94
N GLU A 171 13.69 -16.24 2.93
CA GLU A 171 14.17 -16.91 1.72
C GLU A 171 14.94 -15.94 0.82
N LYS A 172 16.04 -16.44 0.24
CA LYS A 172 16.83 -15.66 -0.71
C LYS A 172 16.14 -15.56 -2.06
N GLY A 173 15.94 -14.35 -2.55
CA GLY A 173 15.40 -14.08 -3.88
C GLY A 173 14.18 -13.16 -3.84
N TYR A 174 13.38 -13.23 -4.90
CA TYR A 174 12.14 -12.47 -5.03
C TYR A 174 10.96 -13.21 -4.40
N VAL A 175 9.88 -12.51 -4.11
CA VAL A 175 8.64 -13.11 -3.58
C VAL A 175 8.11 -14.24 -4.46
N THR A 176 8.34 -14.19 -5.77
CA THR A 176 7.96 -15.23 -6.74
C THR A 176 8.85 -16.48 -6.68
N ASN A 177 9.94 -16.45 -5.92
CA ASN A 177 10.79 -17.64 -5.68
C ASN A 177 10.44 -18.35 -4.35
N HIS A 178 9.63 -17.72 -3.49
CA HIS A 178 9.28 -18.29 -2.19
C HIS A 178 8.34 -19.50 -2.35
N PRO A 179 8.50 -20.61 -1.57
CA PRO A 179 7.66 -21.80 -1.63
C PRO A 179 6.15 -21.52 -1.52
N VAL A 180 5.74 -20.55 -0.73
CA VAL A 180 4.35 -20.09 -0.65
C VAL A 180 3.80 -19.70 -2.03
N PHE A 181 4.63 -19.09 -2.89
CA PHE A 181 4.23 -18.68 -4.22
C PHE A 181 4.44 -19.78 -5.26
N THR A 182 5.52 -20.56 -5.20
CA THR A 182 5.83 -21.59 -6.20
C THR A 182 5.00 -22.85 -6.01
N ASP A 183 4.88 -23.33 -4.78
CA ASP A 183 4.37 -24.68 -4.49
C ASP A 183 2.96 -24.66 -3.89
N GLN A 184 2.59 -23.58 -3.21
CA GLN A 184 1.36 -23.51 -2.44
C GLN A 184 0.32 -22.53 -3.02
N LEU A 185 0.60 -21.89 -4.16
CA LEU A 185 -0.22 -20.80 -4.69
C LEU A 185 -1.69 -21.20 -4.90
N THR A 186 -1.95 -22.44 -5.33
CA THR A 186 -3.31 -22.94 -5.63
C THR A 186 -4.19 -23.15 -4.40
N GLN A 187 -3.65 -23.08 -3.19
CA GLN A 187 -4.46 -23.13 -1.97
C GLN A 187 -5.15 -21.78 -1.67
N PHE A 188 -4.67 -20.68 -2.26
CA PHE A 188 -5.25 -19.36 -2.04
C PHE A 188 -6.37 -19.10 -3.05
N SER A 189 -7.50 -18.63 -2.55
CA SER A 189 -8.63 -18.20 -3.36
C SER A 189 -8.47 -16.80 -3.91
N LYS A 190 -7.74 -15.94 -3.18
CA LYS A 190 -7.51 -14.54 -3.56
C LYS A 190 -6.06 -14.11 -3.28
N ILE A 191 -5.49 -13.36 -4.21
CA ILE A 191 -4.17 -12.74 -4.10
C ILE A 191 -4.34 -11.22 -4.15
N TYR A 192 -3.65 -10.52 -3.26
CA TYR A 192 -3.59 -9.07 -3.24
C TYR A 192 -2.12 -8.64 -3.25
N THR A 193 -1.78 -7.65 -4.06
CA THR A 193 -0.37 -7.24 -4.15
C THR A 193 -0.22 -5.74 -4.37
N CYS A 194 0.89 -5.21 -3.83
CA CYS A 194 1.36 -3.85 -4.05
C CYS A 194 2.88 -3.80 -3.96
N GLY A 195 3.53 -3.03 -4.82
CA GLY A 195 4.97 -2.84 -4.82
C GLY A 195 5.54 -2.59 -6.21
N PRO A 196 6.80 -2.97 -6.47
CA PRO A 196 7.45 -2.74 -7.76
C PRO A 196 6.66 -3.31 -8.95
N ASP A 197 6.58 -2.53 -10.04
CA ASP A 197 5.80 -2.87 -11.23
C ASP A 197 6.09 -4.27 -11.78
N LEU A 198 7.37 -4.65 -11.90
CA LEU A 198 7.77 -5.98 -12.36
C LEU A 198 7.31 -7.10 -11.43
N MET A 199 7.31 -6.87 -10.11
CA MET A 199 6.79 -7.81 -9.12
C MET A 199 5.30 -8.03 -9.32
N MET A 200 4.51 -6.95 -9.36
CA MET A 200 3.06 -7.01 -9.54
C MET A 200 2.68 -7.67 -10.86
N LYS A 201 3.37 -7.35 -11.96
CA LYS A 201 3.16 -7.99 -13.28
C LYS A 201 3.44 -9.49 -13.25
N SER A 202 4.52 -9.91 -12.60
CA SER A 202 4.85 -11.33 -12.48
C SER A 202 3.78 -12.09 -11.69
N ILE A 203 3.37 -11.54 -10.54
CA ILE A 203 2.31 -12.12 -9.72
C ILE A 203 0.99 -12.17 -10.48
N GLY A 204 0.61 -11.05 -11.13
CA GLY A 204 -0.64 -10.95 -11.89
C GLY A 204 -0.73 -11.95 -13.04
N ARG A 205 0.34 -12.12 -13.82
CA ARG A 205 0.41 -13.12 -14.90
C ARG A 205 0.23 -14.53 -14.37
N THR A 206 0.93 -14.88 -13.30
CA THR A 206 0.80 -16.19 -12.66
C THR A 206 -0.62 -16.42 -12.12
N ALA A 207 -1.24 -15.41 -11.52
CA ALA A 207 -2.61 -15.50 -11.03
C ALA A 207 -3.61 -15.73 -12.18
N ILE A 208 -3.44 -15.04 -13.32
CA ILE A 208 -4.25 -15.25 -14.53
C ILE A 208 -4.08 -16.68 -15.06
N GLU A 209 -2.84 -17.15 -15.20
CA GLU A 209 -2.53 -18.51 -15.67
C GLU A 209 -3.13 -19.61 -14.78
N LYS A 210 -3.18 -19.36 -13.47
CA LYS A 210 -3.74 -20.29 -12.47
C LYS A 210 -5.23 -20.08 -12.22
N ASN A 211 -5.86 -19.09 -12.88
CA ASN A 211 -7.26 -18.70 -12.68
C ASN A 211 -7.59 -18.38 -11.22
N ILE A 212 -6.69 -17.66 -10.53
CA ILE A 212 -6.85 -17.19 -9.16
C ILE A 212 -7.26 -15.72 -9.19
N PHE A 213 -8.23 -15.32 -8.37
CA PHE A 213 -8.59 -13.90 -8.22
C PHE A 213 -7.37 -13.11 -7.74
N CYS A 214 -7.04 -12.02 -8.41
CA CYS A 214 -5.92 -11.18 -8.03
C CYS A 214 -6.24 -9.69 -8.24
N GLU A 215 -6.02 -8.90 -7.19
CA GLU A 215 -6.05 -7.44 -7.25
C GLU A 215 -4.67 -6.86 -6.96
N VAL A 216 -4.36 -5.79 -7.68
CA VAL A 216 -3.10 -5.05 -7.54
C VAL A 216 -3.38 -3.60 -7.23
N SER A 217 -2.59 -2.99 -6.36
CA SER A 217 -2.61 -1.54 -6.11
C SER A 217 -1.47 -0.87 -6.87
N LEU A 218 -1.80 -0.11 -7.92
CA LEU A 218 -0.84 0.54 -8.80
C LEU A 218 -0.26 1.83 -8.18
N GLU A 219 1.02 2.06 -8.43
CA GLU A 219 1.78 3.24 -7.94
C GLU A 219 2.19 4.17 -9.10
N ASN A 220 1.25 4.53 -9.97
CA ASN A 220 1.54 5.45 -11.09
C ASN A 220 1.89 6.86 -10.57
N MET A 221 2.71 7.58 -11.33
CA MET A 221 2.98 8.99 -11.05
C MET A 221 1.68 9.79 -11.01
N MET A 222 1.53 10.61 -9.98
CA MET A 222 0.34 11.43 -9.78
C MET A 222 0.70 12.90 -9.64
N ALA A 223 -0.09 13.78 -10.27
CA ALA A 223 -0.05 15.21 -10.03
C ALA A 223 -1.25 15.66 -9.18
N CYS A 224 -2.47 15.64 -9.72
CA CYS A 224 -3.65 16.12 -8.98
C CYS A 224 -4.19 15.13 -7.94
N GLY A 225 -4.17 13.82 -8.21
CA GLY A 225 -4.73 12.78 -7.34
C GLY A 225 -6.26 12.63 -7.39
N PHE A 226 -6.97 13.41 -8.22
CA PHE A 226 -8.44 13.39 -8.26
C PHE A 226 -9.06 13.37 -9.69
N GLY A 227 -8.27 12.96 -10.71
CA GLY A 227 -8.79 12.61 -12.04
C GLY A 227 -8.82 13.72 -13.06
N VAL A 228 -8.25 14.91 -12.81
CA VAL A 228 -8.31 16.06 -13.74
C VAL A 228 -7.13 16.14 -14.69
N CYS A 229 -5.90 15.86 -14.21
CA CYS A 229 -4.67 16.09 -14.97
C CYS A 229 -4.29 14.95 -15.92
N LEU A 230 -4.90 13.78 -15.80
CA LEU A 230 -4.63 12.56 -16.59
C LEU A 230 -3.18 12.04 -16.49
N CYS A 231 -2.40 12.50 -15.51
CA CYS A 231 -1.00 12.10 -15.34
C CYS A 231 -0.85 10.60 -14.96
N CYS A 232 -1.83 10.06 -14.23
CA CYS A 232 -1.80 8.69 -13.70
C CYS A 232 -2.62 7.71 -14.55
N VAL A 233 -2.74 7.95 -15.85
CA VAL A 233 -3.51 7.07 -16.75
C VAL A 233 -2.81 5.72 -16.88
N GLU A 234 -3.59 4.65 -16.74
CA GLU A 234 -3.23 3.27 -17.02
C GLU A 234 -4.03 2.77 -18.22
N ASP A 235 -3.40 2.01 -19.10
CA ASP A 235 -4.04 1.41 -20.25
C ASP A 235 -4.62 0.04 -19.89
N THR A 236 -5.95 -0.04 -19.86
CA THR A 236 -6.68 -1.25 -19.49
C THR A 236 -7.38 -1.87 -20.69
N LYS A 237 -7.88 -3.10 -20.55
CA LYS A 237 -8.66 -3.78 -21.61
C LYS A 237 -9.96 -3.05 -21.96
N THR A 238 -10.47 -2.22 -21.05
CA THR A 238 -11.69 -1.43 -21.25
C THR A 238 -11.42 0.04 -21.56
N GLY A 239 -10.17 0.39 -21.92
CA GLY A 239 -9.72 1.74 -22.24
C GLY A 239 -8.85 2.36 -21.15
N HIS A 240 -8.58 3.66 -21.28
CA HIS A 240 -7.74 4.40 -20.36
C HIS A 240 -8.47 4.68 -19.04
N LYS A 241 -7.81 4.40 -17.91
CA LYS A 241 -8.32 4.62 -16.55
C LYS A 241 -7.37 5.49 -15.75
N CYS A 242 -7.90 6.41 -14.97
CA CYS A 242 -7.09 7.20 -14.04
C CYS A 242 -6.86 6.42 -12.75
N VAL A 243 -5.62 6.04 -12.45
CA VAL A 243 -5.27 5.29 -11.22
C VAL A 243 -5.76 5.99 -9.96
N CYS A 244 -5.77 7.32 -9.92
CA CYS A 244 -6.22 8.07 -8.74
C CYS A 244 -7.74 8.08 -8.52
N THR A 245 -8.57 7.69 -9.50
CA THR A 245 -10.04 7.71 -9.40
C THR A 245 -10.69 6.39 -9.72
N ASP A 246 -10.18 5.68 -10.74
CA ASP A 246 -10.67 4.37 -11.14
C ASP A 246 -9.98 3.24 -10.35
N GLY A 247 -8.76 3.49 -9.86
CA GLY A 247 -7.93 2.67 -8.99
C GLY A 247 -7.75 3.33 -7.61
N PRO A 248 -6.59 3.11 -6.94
CA PRO A 248 -5.40 2.45 -7.45
C PRO A 248 -5.52 0.93 -7.56
N VAL A 249 -6.55 0.35 -6.96
CA VAL A 249 -6.79 -1.09 -6.97
C VAL A 249 -7.50 -1.49 -8.26
N PHE A 250 -6.91 -2.46 -8.97
CA PHE A 250 -7.45 -3.06 -10.18
C PHE A 250 -7.40 -4.59 -10.11
N ASN A 251 -8.40 -5.25 -10.67
CA ASN A 251 -8.28 -6.66 -10.96
C ASN A 251 -7.27 -6.86 -12.10
N VAL A 252 -6.36 -7.82 -11.97
CA VAL A 252 -5.32 -8.09 -12.98
C VAL A 252 -5.93 -8.45 -14.34
N ASN A 253 -7.15 -9.01 -14.35
CA ASN A 253 -7.86 -9.32 -15.59
C ASN A 253 -8.27 -8.09 -16.39
N ASP A 254 -8.33 -6.92 -15.77
CA ASP A 254 -8.66 -5.66 -16.45
C ASP A 254 -7.43 -4.99 -17.08
N LEU A 255 -6.23 -5.39 -16.66
CA LEU A 255 -4.97 -4.81 -17.09
C LEU A 255 -4.43 -5.50 -18.35
N LYS A 256 -3.64 -4.78 -19.15
CA LYS A 256 -2.95 -5.28 -20.35
C LYS A 256 -1.53 -5.77 -19.99
N TRP A 257 -1.45 -6.74 -19.12
CA TRP A 257 -0.17 -7.26 -18.61
C TRP A 257 0.26 -8.56 -19.28
#